data_d71916722dd2c2f9be87c926ae8bd23c
#
_entry.id   d71916722dd2c2f9be87c926ae8bd23c
#
_cell.length_a   1.000
_cell.length_b   1.000
_cell.length_c   1.000
_cell.angle_alpha   90.00
_cell.angle_beta   90.00
_cell.angle_gamma   90.00
#
_symmetry.space_group_name_H-M   'P 1'
#
loop_
_entity.id
_entity.type
_entity.pdbx_description
1 polymer ?
#
loop_
_entity_poly.entity_id
_entity_poly.type
_entity_poly.pdbx_seq_one_letter_code
_entity_poly.pdbx_strand_id
1 'polypeptide(L)'
;GERAYDLARDGEEVELQPRTVVVHKAELIDCPSTDLAVIGVTCGKGFYIRALVRDLALKLGAEGHVAALRRTRVGAFAEDAAIQLSILQQMSDKPALDEHLVPLETALDDIPALAITGEEASRLRQGREIVLLPHQVEAFREMRRPRQVNGEDASRICLATEKVGEEQLGVALGEVRAGRFMPVRVFNQ
;
A
#
# COMPACT_ATOMS: atom_id res chain seq x y z
N GLY A 1 12.85 14.81 -12.88
CA GLY A 1 12.25 13.58 -12.83
C GLY A 1 11.29 13.13 -13.93
N GLU A 2 11.73 13.16 -15.19
CA GLU A 2 10.97 12.54 -16.27
C GLU A 2 10.96 11.02 -16.13
N ARG A 3 9.89 10.38 -16.64
CA ARG A 3 9.77 8.92 -16.56
C ARG A 3 10.68 8.29 -17.61
N ALA A 4 11.47 7.29 -17.22
CA ALA A 4 12.36 6.56 -18.12
C ALA A 4 11.65 6.01 -19.38
N TYR A 5 10.36 5.72 -19.29
CA TYR A 5 9.53 5.28 -20.41
C TYR A 5 9.29 6.40 -21.44
N ASP A 6 9.09 7.63 -21.00
CA ASP A 6 8.85 8.77 -21.87
C ASP A 6 10.15 9.13 -22.60
N LEU A 7 11.29 9.15 -21.90
CA LEU A 7 12.62 9.34 -22.48
C LEU A 7 12.96 8.26 -23.53
N ALA A 8 12.72 7.00 -23.20
CA ALA A 8 12.97 5.90 -24.15
C ALA A 8 12.08 5.98 -25.41
N ARG A 9 10.84 6.51 -25.28
CA ARG A 9 9.95 6.72 -26.41
C ARG A 9 10.40 7.87 -27.30
N ASP A 10 11.07 8.87 -26.72
CA ASP A 10 11.64 10.01 -27.45
C ASP A 10 13.02 9.70 -28.06
N GLY A 11 13.49 8.44 -27.92
CA GLY A 11 14.71 7.94 -28.53
C GLY A 11 15.98 8.22 -27.72
N GLU A 12 15.85 8.65 -26.46
CA GLU A 12 16.99 8.84 -25.59
C GLU A 12 17.48 7.50 -24.99
N GLU A 13 18.79 7.29 -24.97
CA GLU A 13 19.37 6.15 -24.24
C GLU A 13 19.27 6.38 -22.73
N VAL A 14 18.39 5.61 -22.08
CA VAL A 14 18.18 5.68 -20.64
C VAL A 14 18.95 4.56 -19.95
N GLU A 15 20.02 4.91 -19.26
CA GLU A 15 20.75 3.98 -18.40
C GLU A 15 20.02 3.83 -17.05
N LEU A 16 19.25 2.75 -16.89
CA LEU A 16 18.53 2.48 -15.66
C LEU A 16 19.43 1.78 -14.65
N GLN A 17 19.60 2.38 -13.50
CA GLN A 17 20.30 1.75 -12.39
C GLN A 17 19.48 0.58 -11.82
N PRO A 18 20.11 -0.57 -11.51
CA PRO A 18 19.44 -1.70 -10.89
C PRO A 18 18.79 -1.28 -9.55
N ARG A 19 17.55 -1.72 -9.31
CA ARG A 19 16.87 -1.52 -8.04
C ARG A 19 16.65 -2.84 -7.35
N THR A 20 16.96 -2.90 -6.07
CA THR A 20 16.62 -4.04 -5.23
C THR A 20 15.11 -4.06 -5.03
N VAL A 21 14.49 -5.19 -5.36
CA VAL A 21 13.06 -5.44 -5.20
C VAL A 21 12.87 -6.74 -4.42
N VAL A 22 11.74 -6.84 -3.72
CA VAL A 22 11.45 -8.00 -2.88
C VAL A 22 10.41 -8.89 -3.57
N VAL A 23 10.74 -10.16 -3.71
CA VAL A 23 9.79 -11.21 -4.07
C VAL A 23 9.58 -12.08 -2.85
N HIS A 24 8.36 -12.09 -2.32
CA HIS A 24 8.00 -12.89 -1.15
C HIS A 24 7.73 -14.34 -1.53
N LYS A 25 7.09 -14.55 -2.67
CA LYS A 25 6.76 -15.87 -3.20
C LYS A 25 6.73 -15.83 -4.73
N ALA A 26 7.27 -16.88 -5.37
CA ALA A 26 7.08 -17.14 -6.78
C ALA A 26 6.85 -18.65 -6.94
N GLU A 27 5.81 -19.04 -7.65
CA GLU A 27 5.45 -20.43 -7.85
C GLU A 27 4.93 -20.68 -9.27
N LEU A 28 5.30 -21.81 -9.85
CA LEU A 28 4.69 -22.28 -11.07
C LEU A 28 3.34 -22.89 -10.71
N ILE A 29 2.26 -22.30 -11.22
CA ILE A 29 0.89 -22.76 -10.96
C ILE A 29 0.48 -23.79 -11.98
N ASP A 30 0.76 -23.56 -13.27
CA ASP A 30 0.34 -24.42 -14.35
C ASP A 30 1.23 -24.25 -15.59
N CYS A 31 1.24 -25.24 -16.45
CA CYS A 31 1.86 -25.23 -17.78
C CYS A 31 0.85 -25.74 -18.80
N PRO A 32 -0.09 -24.89 -19.26
CA PRO A 32 -1.14 -25.32 -20.18
C PRO A 32 -0.63 -25.81 -21.53
N SER A 33 0.57 -25.40 -21.93
CA SER A 33 1.26 -25.86 -23.12
C SER A 33 2.78 -25.77 -22.97
N THR A 34 3.54 -26.25 -23.96
CA THR A 34 4.99 -26.09 -23.99
C THR A 34 5.48 -24.65 -24.04
N ASP A 35 4.62 -23.75 -24.53
CA ASP A 35 4.97 -22.36 -24.76
C ASP A 35 4.29 -21.39 -23.76
N LEU A 36 3.53 -21.95 -22.79
CA LEU A 36 2.78 -21.15 -21.82
C LEU A 36 2.96 -21.69 -20.41
N ALA A 37 3.41 -20.81 -19.52
CA ALA A 37 3.50 -21.08 -18.10
C ALA A 37 2.69 -20.03 -17.31
N VAL A 38 1.93 -20.48 -16.30
CA VAL A 38 1.21 -19.64 -15.35
C VAL A 38 2.01 -19.55 -14.06
N ILE A 39 2.45 -18.35 -13.72
CA ILE A 39 3.30 -18.10 -12.54
C ILE A 39 2.57 -17.20 -11.56
N GLY A 40 2.41 -17.65 -10.32
CA GLY A 40 1.94 -16.86 -9.20
C GLY A 40 3.11 -16.11 -8.55
N VAL A 41 2.95 -14.79 -8.36
CA VAL A 41 4.00 -13.97 -7.77
C VAL A 41 3.42 -13.08 -6.67
N THR A 42 4.00 -13.16 -5.47
CA THR A 42 3.78 -12.19 -4.38
C THR A 42 5.04 -11.36 -4.24
N CYS A 43 4.92 -10.06 -4.48
CA CYS A 43 6.07 -9.16 -4.52
C CYS A 43 5.78 -7.81 -3.85
N GLY A 44 6.84 -7.12 -3.49
CA GLY A 44 6.78 -5.79 -2.93
C GLY A 44 6.46 -4.70 -3.97
N LYS A 45 6.27 -3.49 -3.48
CA LYS A 45 6.02 -2.29 -4.30
C LYS A 45 7.18 -2.05 -5.29
N GLY A 46 6.86 -1.61 -6.50
CA GLY A 46 7.85 -1.27 -7.51
C GLY A 46 8.42 -2.47 -8.29
N PHE A 47 7.89 -3.67 -8.07
CA PHE A 47 8.27 -4.86 -8.83
C PHE A 47 7.64 -4.85 -10.23
N TYR A 48 8.45 -5.18 -11.24
CA TYR A 48 8.03 -5.23 -12.64
C TYR A 48 7.93 -6.68 -13.12
N ILE A 49 6.72 -7.18 -13.30
CA ILE A 49 6.46 -8.55 -13.78
C ILE A 49 7.11 -8.80 -15.15
N ARG A 50 7.12 -7.79 -16.04
CA ARG A 50 7.79 -7.91 -17.35
C ARG A 50 9.29 -8.15 -17.24
N ALA A 51 9.95 -7.52 -16.26
CA ALA A 51 11.37 -7.77 -16.01
C ALA A 51 11.60 -9.18 -15.48
N LEU A 52 10.75 -9.67 -14.57
CA LEU A 52 10.81 -11.04 -14.07
C LEU A 52 10.73 -12.06 -15.22
N VAL A 53 9.74 -11.90 -16.10
CA VAL A 53 9.52 -12.85 -17.21
C VAL A 53 10.71 -12.84 -18.19
N ARG A 54 11.23 -11.66 -18.53
CA ARG A 54 12.44 -11.52 -19.35
C ARG A 54 13.64 -12.24 -18.71
N ASP A 55 13.92 -11.94 -17.45
CA ASP A 55 15.10 -12.46 -16.75
C ASP A 55 15.00 -13.96 -16.50
N LEU A 56 13.78 -14.46 -16.25
CA LEU A 56 13.52 -15.90 -16.11
C LEU A 56 13.72 -16.62 -17.45
N ALA A 57 13.16 -16.10 -18.53
CA ALA A 57 13.32 -16.70 -19.86
C ALA A 57 14.79 -16.75 -20.28
N LEU A 58 15.54 -15.68 -20.10
CA LEU A 58 16.97 -15.64 -20.36
C LEU A 58 17.76 -16.71 -19.56
N LYS A 59 17.42 -16.91 -18.29
CA LYS A 59 18.05 -17.96 -17.46
C LYS A 59 17.72 -19.38 -17.93
N LEU A 60 16.60 -19.57 -18.58
CA LEU A 60 16.19 -20.84 -19.17
C LEU A 60 16.72 -21.04 -20.62
N GLY A 61 17.49 -20.07 -21.14
CA GLY A 61 17.98 -20.10 -22.52
C GLY A 61 16.89 -19.89 -23.57
N ALA A 62 15.82 -19.17 -23.20
CA ALA A 62 14.66 -18.91 -24.04
C ALA A 62 14.35 -17.41 -24.06
N GLU A 63 13.40 -17.02 -24.90
CA GLU A 63 12.77 -15.70 -24.87
C GLU A 63 11.36 -15.81 -24.27
N GLY A 64 10.90 -14.76 -23.61
CA GLY A 64 9.58 -14.77 -22.98
C GLY A 64 8.98 -13.37 -22.83
N HIS A 65 7.67 -13.34 -22.92
CA HIS A 65 6.88 -12.12 -22.69
C HIS A 65 5.63 -12.42 -21.86
N VAL A 66 5.04 -11.37 -21.30
CA VAL A 66 3.79 -11.47 -20.56
C VAL A 66 2.62 -11.52 -21.55
N ALA A 67 1.99 -12.68 -21.69
CA ALA A 67 0.80 -12.84 -22.53
C ALA A 67 -0.48 -12.34 -21.83
N ALA A 68 -0.58 -12.58 -20.51
CA ALA A 68 -1.68 -12.07 -19.68
C ALA A 68 -1.17 -11.75 -18.28
N LEU A 69 -1.78 -10.76 -17.64
CA LEU A 69 -1.46 -10.36 -16.27
C LEU A 69 -2.74 -10.10 -15.51
N ARG A 70 -2.92 -10.78 -14.38
CA ARG A 70 -4.00 -10.53 -13.46
C ARG A 70 -3.47 -10.22 -12.07
N ARG A 71 -3.92 -9.11 -11.49
CA ARG A 71 -3.60 -8.74 -10.14
C ARG A 71 -4.76 -9.16 -9.24
N THR A 72 -4.49 -10.14 -8.37
CA THR A 72 -5.51 -10.73 -7.50
C THR A 72 -5.58 -10.09 -6.11
N ARG A 73 -4.50 -9.36 -5.70
CA ARG A 73 -4.47 -8.68 -4.41
C ARG A 73 -3.53 -7.48 -4.41
N VAL A 74 -3.89 -6.43 -3.66
CA VAL A 74 -3.04 -5.28 -3.33
C VAL A 74 -3.26 -4.91 -1.86
N GLY A 75 -2.28 -5.17 -1.00
CA GLY A 75 -2.42 -4.98 0.45
C GLY A 75 -3.58 -5.82 0.99
N ALA A 76 -4.48 -5.19 1.74
CA ALA A 76 -5.69 -5.80 2.27
C ALA A 76 -6.77 -6.07 1.21
N PHE A 77 -6.69 -5.43 0.03
CA PHE A 77 -7.72 -5.55 -1.01
C PHE A 77 -7.47 -6.78 -1.88
N ALA A 78 -8.44 -7.70 -1.88
CA ALA A 78 -8.44 -8.89 -2.71
C ALA A 78 -9.46 -8.77 -3.86
N GLU A 79 -9.28 -9.56 -4.90
CA GLU A 79 -10.08 -9.49 -6.11
C GLU A 79 -11.54 -9.92 -5.88
N ASP A 80 -11.78 -10.85 -4.98
CA ASP A 80 -13.11 -11.35 -4.62
C ASP A 80 -14.00 -10.29 -3.95
N ALA A 81 -13.37 -9.26 -3.31
CA ALA A 81 -14.06 -8.11 -2.76
C ALA A 81 -14.21 -6.95 -3.77
N ALA A 82 -13.69 -7.10 -4.99
CA ALA A 82 -13.74 -6.04 -6.00
C ALA A 82 -15.12 -5.94 -6.64
N ILE A 83 -15.57 -4.71 -6.86
CA ILE A 83 -16.85 -4.42 -7.51
C ILE A 83 -16.58 -4.01 -8.96
N GLN A 84 -17.36 -4.52 -9.91
CA GLN A 84 -17.24 -4.14 -11.29
C GLN A 84 -17.62 -2.66 -11.49
N LEU A 85 -16.80 -1.93 -12.23
CA LEU A 85 -17.04 -0.52 -12.51
C LEU A 85 -18.41 -0.25 -13.14
N SER A 86 -18.89 -1.16 -13.99
CA SER A 86 -20.22 -1.08 -14.60
C SER A 86 -21.36 -1.13 -13.57
N ILE A 87 -21.17 -1.85 -12.47
CA ILE A 87 -22.16 -1.90 -11.38
C ILE A 87 -22.16 -0.57 -10.64
N LEU A 88 -20.99 -0.03 -10.29
CA LEU A 88 -20.88 1.28 -9.63
C LEU A 88 -21.44 2.41 -10.48
N GLN A 89 -21.27 2.34 -11.81
CA GLN A 89 -21.81 3.34 -12.73
C GLN A 89 -23.36 3.32 -12.82
N GLN A 90 -23.98 2.20 -12.50
CA GLN A 90 -25.44 2.06 -12.46
C GLN A 90 -26.06 2.53 -11.14
N MET A 91 -25.25 2.67 -10.10
CA MET A 91 -25.67 3.20 -8.81
C MET A 91 -25.82 4.71 -8.91
N SER A 92 -27.05 5.21 -8.86
CA SER A 92 -27.36 6.62 -9.11
C SER A 92 -27.40 7.48 -7.85
N ASP A 93 -27.39 6.88 -6.67
CA ASP A 93 -27.53 7.56 -5.39
C ASP A 93 -26.35 7.29 -4.45
N LYS A 94 -25.99 8.32 -3.66
CA LYS A 94 -24.90 8.24 -2.68
C LYS A 94 -25.06 7.12 -1.64
N PRO A 95 -26.23 6.91 -1.03
CA PRO A 95 -26.39 5.83 -0.04
C PRO A 95 -26.02 4.46 -0.55
N ALA A 96 -26.37 4.12 -1.80
CA ALA A 96 -26.01 2.85 -2.41
C ALA A 96 -24.50 2.71 -2.65
N LEU A 97 -23.80 3.81 -2.91
CA LEU A 97 -22.34 3.83 -3.05
C LEU A 97 -21.65 3.72 -1.69
N ASP A 98 -22.20 4.34 -0.66
CA ASP A 98 -21.61 4.36 0.68
C ASP A 98 -21.57 2.96 1.31
N GLU A 99 -22.53 2.08 1.01
CA GLU A 99 -22.53 0.67 1.44
C GLU A 99 -21.34 -0.14 0.90
N HIS A 100 -20.71 0.34 -0.19
CA HIS A 100 -19.56 -0.29 -0.81
C HIS A 100 -18.22 0.34 -0.42
N LEU A 101 -18.24 1.38 0.40
CA LEU A 101 -17.01 1.99 0.91
C LEU A 101 -16.37 1.05 1.94
N VAL A 102 -15.09 0.84 1.78
CA VAL A 102 -14.27 0.09 2.74
C VAL A 102 -13.72 1.08 3.77
N PRO A 103 -13.72 0.74 5.07
CA PRO A 103 -13.14 1.60 6.10
C PRO A 103 -11.70 2.02 5.77
N LEU A 104 -11.37 3.28 6.09
CA LEU A 104 -10.04 3.84 5.83
C LEU A 104 -8.91 3.00 6.45
N GLU A 105 -9.16 2.44 7.62
CA GLU A 105 -8.24 1.60 8.38
C GLU A 105 -7.82 0.36 7.60
N THR A 106 -8.73 -0.19 6.79
CA THR A 106 -8.42 -1.33 5.90
C THR A 106 -7.34 -0.97 4.88
N ALA A 107 -7.34 0.26 4.36
CA ALA A 107 -6.31 0.71 3.42
C ALA A 107 -4.96 1.00 4.11
N LEU A 108 -4.96 1.13 5.43
CA LEU A 108 -3.83 1.51 6.27
C LEU A 108 -3.41 0.39 7.25
N ASP A 109 -3.83 -0.86 7.00
CA ASP A 109 -3.61 -2.01 7.88
C ASP A 109 -2.12 -2.32 8.13
N ASP A 110 -1.25 -1.89 7.22
CA ASP A 110 0.20 -2.02 7.34
C ASP A 110 0.88 -0.90 8.14
N ILE A 111 0.11 0.13 8.57
CA ILE A 111 0.59 1.25 9.38
C ILE A 111 0.24 1.00 10.84
N PRO A 112 1.21 1.11 11.78
CA PRO A 112 0.92 1.00 13.19
C PRO A 112 -0.19 1.96 13.62
N ALA A 113 -1.21 1.44 14.32
CA ALA A 113 -2.31 2.24 14.84
C ALA A 113 -2.12 2.51 16.34
N LEU A 114 -2.30 3.77 16.74
CA LEU A 114 -2.20 4.22 18.12
C LEU A 114 -3.55 4.75 18.59
N ALA A 115 -4.10 4.10 19.62
CA ALA A 115 -5.35 4.56 20.24
C ALA A 115 -5.13 5.87 21.00
N ILE A 116 -6.01 6.83 20.76
CA ILE A 116 -6.02 8.14 21.40
C ILE A 116 -7.38 8.43 22.04
N THR A 117 -7.40 9.40 22.94
CA THR A 117 -8.64 9.88 23.59
C THR A 117 -9.42 10.84 22.69
N GLY A 118 -10.71 11.06 22.97
CA GLY A 118 -11.53 12.03 22.24
C GLY A 118 -11.01 13.48 22.34
N GLU A 119 -10.38 13.85 23.46
CA GLU A 119 -9.73 15.16 23.59
C GLU A 119 -8.51 15.27 22.65
N GLU A 120 -7.67 14.25 22.63
CA GLU A 120 -6.53 14.18 21.72
C GLU A 120 -6.97 14.17 20.24
N ALA A 121 -8.02 13.43 19.92
CA ALA A 121 -8.61 13.41 18.57
C ALA A 121 -9.11 14.81 18.15
N SER A 122 -9.78 15.53 19.06
CA SER A 122 -10.23 16.90 18.81
C SER A 122 -9.06 17.84 18.50
N ARG A 123 -7.94 17.71 19.22
CA ARG A 123 -6.70 18.47 18.95
C ARG A 123 -6.10 18.14 17.60
N LEU A 124 -6.01 16.84 17.25
CA LEU A 124 -5.49 16.41 15.95
C LEU A 124 -6.36 16.88 14.79
N ARG A 125 -7.70 16.89 14.93
CA ARG A 125 -8.62 17.42 13.91
C ARG A 125 -8.40 18.92 13.64
N GLN A 126 -7.85 19.65 14.63
CA GLN A 126 -7.42 21.06 14.47
C GLN A 126 -5.99 21.19 13.92
N GLY A 127 -5.34 20.08 13.53
CA GLY A 127 -3.96 20.08 13.05
C GLY A 127 -2.91 20.29 14.15
N ARG A 128 -3.29 20.18 15.44
CA ARG A 128 -2.37 20.36 16.57
C ARG A 128 -1.70 19.05 16.94
N GLU A 129 -0.45 19.12 17.35
CA GLU A 129 0.26 17.98 17.92
C GLU A 129 -0.32 17.58 19.29
N ILE A 130 -0.13 16.30 19.64
CA ILE A 130 -0.43 15.78 20.98
C ILE A 130 0.81 15.19 21.63
N VAL A 131 0.87 15.25 22.97
CA VAL A 131 1.90 14.60 23.77
C VAL A 131 1.44 13.18 24.08
N LEU A 132 2.26 12.19 23.73
CA LEU A 132 1.95 10.80 23.98
C LEU A 132 2.31 10.42 25.41
N LEU A 133 1.46 9.64 26.03
CA LEU A 133 1.74 9.04 27.34
C LEU A 133 2.83 7.95 27.20
N PRO A 134 3.59 7.67 28.28
CA PRO A 134 4.67 6.67 28.23
C PRO A 134 4.25 5.32 27.63
N HIS A 135 3.09 4.80 28.02
CA HIS A 135 2.57 3.54 27.48
C HIS A 135 2.24 3.59 25.98
N GLN A 136 1.79 4.76 25.45
CA GLN A 136 1.54 4.94 24.02
C GLN A 136 2.85 4.96 23.23
N VAL A 137 3.89 5.61 23.78
CA VAL A 137 5.23 5.61 23.17
C VAL A 137 5.81 4.20 23.12
N GLU A 138 5.62 3.42 24.18
CA GLU A 138 6.10 2.04 24.26
C GLU A 138 5.35 1.14 23.28
N ALA A 139 4.03 1.19 23.26
CA ALA A 139 3.20 0.48 22.29
C ALA A 139 3.60 0.80 20.84
N PHE A 140 3.83 2.07 20.52
CA PHE A 140 4.31 2.46 19.19
C PHE A 140 5.71 1.84 18.88
N ARG A 141 6.63 1.83 19.83
CA ARG A 141 7.97 1.23 19.64
C ARG A 141 7.89 -0.26 19.33
N GLU A 142 7.00 -0.99 19.98
CA GLU A 142 6.78 -2.42 19.74
C GLU A 142 6.17 -2.69 18.36
N MET A 143 5.23 -1.85 17.93
CA MET A 143 4.57 -1.97 16.63
C MET A 143 5.42 -1.47 15.46
N ARG A 144 6.39 -0.58 15.73
CA ARG A 144 7.23 0.05 14.71
C ARG A 144 8.01 -1.00 13.92
N ARG A 145 7.94 -0.91 12.59
CA ARG A 145 8.72 -1.75 11.67
C ARG A 145 9.55 -0.85 10.73
N PRO A 146 10.75 -1.30 10.31
CA PRO A 146 11.49 -0.61 9.26
C PRO A 146 10.62 -0.46 8.01
N ARG A 147 10.45 0.75 7.53
CA ARG A 147 9.64 1.06 6.37
C ARG A 147 10.29 2.17 5.56
N GLN A 148 10.37 1.98 4.25
CA GLN A 148 10.88 2.98 3.33
C GLN A 148 9.76 3.38 2.34
N VAL A 149 9.52 4.67 2.18
CA VAL A 149 8.59 5.21 1.21
C VAL A 149 9.32 6.28 0.40
N ASN A 150 9.43 6.07 -0.90
CA ASN A 150 10.15 6.97 -1.82
C ASN A 150 11.60 7.27 -1.40
N GLY A 151 12.27 6.32 -0.73
CA GLY A 151 13.64 6.49 -0.22
C GLY A 151 13.75 7.17 1.15
N GLU A 152 12.63 7.58 1.74
CA GLU A 152 12.58 8.17 3.07
C GLU A 152 12.18 7.13 4.14
N ASP A 153 12.72 7.26 5.34
CA ASP A 153 12.35 6.41 6.48
C ASP A 153 10.95 6.78 6.99
N ALA A 154 9.98 5.96 6.63
CA ALA A 154 8.60 6.07 7.07
C ALA A 154 8.28 5.21 8.31
N SER A 155 9.28 4.68 8.99
CA SER A 155 9.09 3.84 10.19
C SER A 155 8.48 4.60 11.38
N ARG A 156 8.44 5.92 11.32
CA ARG A 156 7.85 6.80 12.34
C ARG A 156 6.38 7.13 12.07
N ILE A 157 5.85 6.77 10.90
CA ILE A 157 4.47 7.01 10.53
C ILE A 157 3.56 6.10 11.37
N CYS A 158 2.51 6.70 11.90
CA CYS A 158 1.52 6.06 12.74
C CYS A 158 0.13 6.60 12.39
N LEU A 159 -0.88 5.74 12.50
CA LEU A 159 -2.28 6.12 12.42
C LEU A 159 -2.80 6.38 13.84
N ALA A 160 -3.27 7.58 14.13
CA ALA A 160 -4.00 7.85 15.37
C ALA A 160 -5.46 7.44 15.18
N THR A 161 -5.98 6.60 16.09
CA THR A 161 -7.36 6.11 16.06
C THR A 161 -8.11 6.45 17.33
N GLU A 162 -9.38 6.84 17.19
CA GLU A 162 -10.30 7.11 18.29
C GLU A 162 -11.35 6.00 18.38
N LYS A 163 -11.64 5.52 19.57
CA LYS A 163 -12.75 4.58 19.77
C LYS A 163 -14.06 5.34 19.89
N VAL A 164 -15.00 5.08 18.96
CA VAL A 164 -16.35 5.64 18.96
C VAL A 164 -17.33 4.48 18.99
N GLY A 165 -17.96 4.26 20.14
CA GLY A 165 -18.79 3.06 20.36
C GLY A 165 -17.95 1.78 20.29
N GLU A 166 -18.30 0.87 19.40
CA GLU A 166 -17.56 -0.37 19.16
C GLU A 166 -16.50 -0.24 18.03
N GLU A 167 -16.49 0.87 17.29
CA GLU A 167 -15.61 1.08 16.14
C GLU A 167 -14.35 1.84 16.52
N GLN A 168 -13.27 1.55 15.81
CA GLN A 168 -12.04 2.34 15.82
C GLN A 168 -11.94 3.15 14.54
N LEU A 169 -12.02 4.47 14.65
CA LEU A 169 -12.00 5.40 13.53
C LEU A 169 -10.64 6.08 13.41
N GLY A 170 -10.10 6.13 12.21
CA GLY A 170 -8.86 6.84 11.90
C GLY A 170 -9.06 8.34 11.99
N VAL A 171 -8.23 9.01 12.78
CA VAL A 171 -8.28 10.47 13.00
C VAL A 171 -7.21 11.19 12.18
N ALA A 172 -5.97 10.71 12.24
CA ALA A 172 -4.87 11.31 11.49
C ALA A 172 -3.73 10.34 11.26
N LEU A 173 -3.06 10.47 10.12
CA LEU A 173 -1.70 9.99 9.93
C LEU A 173 -0.73 11.04 10.43
N GLY A 174 0.31 10.61 11.13
CA GLY A 174 1.32 11.50 11.66
C GLY A 174 2.63 10.80 11.97
N GLU A 175 3.62 11.59 12.36
CA GLU A 175 4.91 11.08 12.81
C GLU A 175 5.01 11.11 14.33
N VAL A 176 5.58 10.05 14.89
CA VAL A 176 5.94 9.99 16.31
C VAL A 176 7.40 10.37 16.49
N ARG A 177 7.64 11.53 17.14
CA ARG A 177 8.98 12.04 17.47
C ARG A 177 9.02 12.57 18.90
N ALA A 178 10.05 12.25 19.64
CA ALA A 178 10.32 12.75 20.98
C ALA A 178 9.08 12.71 21.91
N GLY A 179 8.31 11.62 21.85
CA GLY A 179 7.11 11.45 22.68
C GLY A 179 5.91 12.34 22.26
N ARG A 180 5.92 12.85 21.03
CA ARG A 180 4.82 13.60 20.44
C ARG A 180 4.34 12.94 19.16
N PHE A 181 3.05 13.03 18.90
CA PHE A 181 2.46 12.71 17.61
C PHE A 181 2.19 14.02 16.86
N MET A 182 2.80 14.17 15.71
CA MET A 182 2.67 15.33 14.83
C MET A 182 1.82 14.95 13.62
N PRO A 183 0.61 15.49 13.45
CA PRO A 183 -0.25 15.13 12.34
C PRO A 183 0.34 15.62 11.01
N VAL A 184 0.36 14.73 10.01
CA VAL A 184 0.73 15.02 8.63
C VAL A 184 -0.50 15.09 7.74
N ARG A 185 -1.47 14.22 8.01
CA ARG A 185 -2.76 14.19 7.31
C ARG A 185 -3.88 13.93 8.30
N VAL A 186 -4.85 14.82 8.36
CA VAL A 186 -6.07 14.68 9.19
C VAL A 186 -7.20 14.14 8.30
N PHE A 187 -8.00 13.23 8.87
CA PHE A 187 -9.18 12.68 8.23
C PHE A 187 -10.43 13.33 8.81
N ASN A 188 -11.26 13.86 7.93
CA ASN A 188 -12.57 14.38 8.26
C ASN A 188 -13.60 13.31 7.87
N GLN A 189 -13.96 12.49 8.83
CA GLN A 189 -15.03 11.50 8.72
C GLN A 189 -16.28 12.04 9.39
#